data_f1fe61754d8a45ab25294be5390c6bb7
#
_entry.id   f1fe61754d8a45ab25294be5390c6bb7
#
_cell.length_a   1.000
_cell.length_b   1.000
_cell.length_c   1.000
_cell.angle_alpha   90.00
_cell.angle_beta   90.00
_cell.angle_gamma   90.00
#
_symmetry.space_group_name_H-M   'P 1'
#
loop_
_entity.id
_entity.type
_entity.pdbx_description
1 polymer ?
#
loop_
_entity_poly.entity_id
_entity_poly.type
_entity_poly.pdbx_seq_one_letter_code
_entity_poly.pdbx_strand_id
1 'polypeptide(L)'
;MTSPRPFRFAVQAHVGPGAPIPTTAREFREMARRTEALGYSTLCVGDHYIDRGRITQYLAPLSALGVAAGATTTLRLGGRVFCVDYHVPAVLAKEMATLDLLSDGRVELGLGAGWNPVEYEAMGLTFHDAPQRVAKMVEVLGLLRAHFSGEELDVHGVHATAAGYIGLPLPVQRPHPPIMIGGGRKRVLSIAAREADIVSFANVPVIAIDDQGRTPHQVARERLGWVQAAAGDRFASLDIEASPYFLSITDDPTSAVDAVSKRFNAPPDIVLD
;
A
#
# COMPACT_ATOMS: atom_id res chain seq x y z
N MET A 1 -7.87 -11.55 -26.76
CA MET A 1 -7.06 -10.36 -26.37
C MET A 1 -7.81 -9.70 -25.24
N THR A 2 -7.26 -9.69 -24.03
CA THR A 2 -7.82 -8.96 -22.89
C THR A 2 -7.73 -7.48 -23.18
N SER A 3 -8.83 -6.73 -23.02
CA SER A 3 -8.81 -5.27 -23.12
C SER A 3 -7.74 -4.72 -22.17
N PRO A 4 -6.95 -3.71 -22.59
CA PRO A 4 -5.96 -3.10 -21.70
C PRO A 4 -6.69 -2.57 -20.46
N ARG A 5 -6.19 -2.88 -19.27
CA ARG A 5 -6.75 -2.35 -18.03
C ARG A 5 -6.53 -0.83 -18.02
N PRO A 6 -7.52 -0.05 -17.60
CA PRO A 6 -7.36 1.39 -17.52
C PRO A 6 -6.29 1.74 -16.48
N PHE A 7 -5.46 2.73 -16.82
CA PHE A 7 -4.52 3.29 -15.85
C PHE A 7 -5.31 3.98 -14.72
N ARG A 8 -4.93 3.71 -13.47
CA ARG A 8 -5.63 4.23 -12.29
C ARG A 8 -4.71 5.15 -11.49
N PHE A 9 -5.24 6.25 -11.00
CA PHE A 9 -4.56 7.16 -10.07
C PHE A 9 -5.16 7.01 -8.68
N ALA A 10 -4.30 6.88 -7.67
CA ALA A 10 -4.68 6.88 -6.26
C ALA A 10 -4.12 8.11 -5.56
N VAL A 11 -4.81 8.56 -4.52
CA VAL A 11 -4.32 9.61 -3.61
C VAL A 11 -3.96 8.95 -2.29
N GLN A 12 -2.77 9.20 -1.80
CA GLN A 12 -2.39 8.84 -0.44
C GLN A 12 -2.56 10.05 0.48
N ALA A 13 -3.45 9.95 1.47
CA ALA A 13 -3.66 10.98 2.44
C ALA A 13 -2.39 11.20 3.29
N HIS A 14 -2.05 12.44 3.52
CA HIS A 14 -0.97 12.93 4.40
C HIS A 14 0.45 12.41 4.11
N VAL A 15 0.84 12.33 2.85
CA VAL A 15 2.23 12.04 2.50
C VAL A 15 2.91 13.25 1.88
N GLY A 16 4.01 13.66 2.50
CA GLY A 16 4.92 14.67 1.97
C GLY A 16 4.91 16.01 2.70
N PRO A 17 6.03 16.72 2.65
CA PRO A 17 6.14 18.07 3.22
C PRO A 17 5.20 19.04 2.51
N GLY A 18 4.35 19.72 3.28
CA GLY A 18 3.43 20.74 2.75
C GLY A 18 2.10 20.22 2.22
N ALA A 19 1.83 18.91 2.27
CA ALA A 19 0.49 18.41 2.00
C ALA A 19 -0.46 18.87 3.13
N PRO A 20 -1.65 19.41 2.82
CA PRO A 20 -2.60 19.78 3.84
C PRO A 20 -3.08 18.49 4.54
N ILE A 21 -2.79 18.40 5.85
CA ILE A 21 -3.26 17.31 6.69
C ILE A 21 -4.61 17.73 7.23
N PRO A 22 -5.68 16.95 7.03
CA PRO A 22 -6.96 17.25 7.63
C PRO A 22 -6.84 17.28 9.15
N THR A 23 -7.25 18.38 9.75
CA THR A 23 -7.27 18.57 11.21
C THR A 23 -8.65 18.37 11.82
N THR A 24 -9.68 18.29 10.98
CA THR A 24 -11.07 18.07 11.37
C THR A 24 -11.71 16.97 10.54
N ALA A 25 -12.75 16.35 11.12
CA ALA A 25 -13.55 15.37 10.40
C ALA A 25 -14.22 15.94 9.13
N ARG A 26 -14.54 17.25 9.14
CA ARG A 26 -15.09 17.93 7.97
C ARG A 26 -14.06 17.98 6.84
N GLU A 27 -12.86 18.46 7.11
CA GLU A 27 -11.78 18.55 6.12
C GLU A 27 -11.43 17.18 5.53
N PHE A 28 -11.38 16.14 6.35
CA PHE A 28 -11.12 14.79 5.86
C PHE A 28 -12.22 14.27 4.92
N ARG A 29 -13.50 14.49 5.29
CA ARG A 29 -14.63 14.14 4.41
C ARG A 29 -14.64 14.94 3.11
N GLU A 30 -14.32 16.23 3.17
CA GLU A 30 -14.20 17.09 1.98
C GLU A 30 -13.06 16.62 1.08
N MET A 31 -11.91 16.25 1.64
CA MET A 31 -10.80 15.65 0.89
C MET A 31 -11.22 14.34 0.19
N ALA A 32 -11.90 13.44 0.90
CA ALA A 32 -12.37 12.18 0.31
C ALA A 32 -13.35 12.42 -0.85
N ARG A 33 -14.34 13.29 -0.65
CA ARG A 33 -15.31 13.67 -1.70
C ARG A 33 -14.65 14.32 -2.91
N ARG A 34 -13.69 15.21 -2.66
CA ARG A 34 -12.93 15.87 -3.74
C ARG A 34 -12.10 14.85 -4.52
N THR A 35 -11.47 13.90 -3.84
CA THR A 35 -10.72 12.81 -4.47
C THR A 35 -11.63 12.00 -5.40
N GLU A 36 -12.83 11.65 -4.94
CA GLU A 36 -13.84 10.96 -5.76
C GLU A 36 -14.29 11.82 -6.95
N ALA A 37 -14.65 13.07 -6.72
CA ALA A 37 -15.15 13.98 -7.74
C ALA A 37 -14.12 14.29 -8.83
N LEU A 38 -12.83 14.25 -8.53
CA LEU A 38 -11.73 14.40 -9.48
C LEU A 38 -11.42 13.13 -10.27
N GLY A 39 -12.13 12.02 -10.02
CA GLY A 39 -11.99 10.76 -10.75
C GLY A 39 -10.81 9.90 -10.31
N TYR A 40 -10.20 10.16 -9.16
CA TYR A 40 -9.23 9.23 -8.58
C TYR A 40 -9.90 7.91 -8.22
N SER A 41 -9.20 6.82 -8.44
CA SER A 41 -9.75 5.47 -8.20
C SER A 41 -9.77 5.09 -6.74
N THR A 42 -8.78 5.52 -5.98
CA THR A 42 -8.54 5.03 -4.61
C THR A 42 -8.02 6.15 -3.70
N LEU A 43 -8.55 6.22 -2.49
CA LEU A 43 -7.97 6.96 -1.38
C LEU A 43 -7.22 5.98 -0.47
N CYS A 44 -5.93 6.23 -0.28
CA CYS A 44 -5.06 5.41 0.55
C CYS A 44 -4.66 6.13 1.83
N VAL A 45 -4.53 5.36 2.93
CA VAL A 45 -4.01 5.84 4.20
C VAL A 45 -2.83 4.95 4.61
N GLY A 46 -1.71 5.58 5.01
CA GLY A 46 -0.52 4.86 5.49
C GLY A 46 -0.66 4.48 6.96
N ASP A 47 -0.04 3.38 7.34
CA ASP A 47 -0.02 2.86 8.71
C ASP A 47 1.29 3.26 9.41
N HIS A 48 1.35 4.53 9.82
CA HIS A 48 2.50 5.12 10.49
C HIS A 48 2.08 5.80 11.80
N TYR A 49 2.95 5.77 12.81
CA TYR A 49 2.73 6.31 14.14
C TYR A 49 3.68 7.45 14.49
N ILE A 50 4.85 7.47 13.88
CA ILE A 50 5.90 8.46 14.20
C ILE A 50 6.43 9.10 12.94
N ASP A 51 6.45 10.42 12.94
CA ASP A 51 7.17 11.21 11.97
C ASP A 51 8.54 11.62 12.56
N ARG A 52 9.62 11.32 11.86
CA ARG A 52 11.00 11.64 12.24
C ARG A 52 11.22 13.15 12.38
N GLY A 53 10.77 13.73 13.49
CA GLY A 53 10.98 15.13 13.83
C GLY A 53 10.05 16.11 13.11
N ARG A 54 9.00 15.66 12.46
CA ARG A 54 7.93 16.48 11.92
C ARG A 54 6.67 16.25 12.75
N ILE A 55 5.95 17.32 13.05
CA ILE A 55 4.64 17.21 13.69
C ILE A 55 3.63 16.88 12.58
N THR A 56 3.49 15.61 12.25
CA THR A 56 2.52 15.13 11.28
C THR A 56 1.45 14.34 12.02
N GLN A 57 0.19 14.67 11.80
CA GLN A 57 -0.89 13.83 12.31
C GLN A 57 -1.07 12.64 11.37
N TYR A 58 -0.57 11.48 11.75
CA TYR A 58 -0.96 10.24 11.11
C TYR A 58 -2.30 9.79 11.64
N LEU A 59 -3.25 9.56 10.71
CA LEU A 59 -4.55 9.02 11.08
C LEU A 59 -4.45 7.50 11.14
N ALA A 60 -5.10 6.89 12.12
CA ALA A 60 -5.25 5.43 12.15
C ALA A 60 -6.02 4.98 10.89
N PRO A 61 -5.44 4.10 10.04
CA PRO A 61 -5.97 3.85 8.70
C PRO A 61 -7.43 3.40 8.70
N LEU A 62 -7.78 2.42 9.53
CA LEU A 62 -9.14 1.86 9.56
C LEU A 62 -10.21 2.89 9.95
N SER A 63 -9.91 3.73 10.96
CA SER A 63 -10.83 4.80 11.38
C SER A 63 -11.02 5.84 10.27
N ALA A 64 -9.91 6.24 9.62
CA ALA A 64 -9.95 7.20 8.53
C ALA A 64 -10.69 6.65 7.30
N LEU A 65 -10.40 5.41 6.91
CA LEU A 65 -11.07 4.74 5.79
C LEU A 65 -12.57 4.55 6.06
N GLY A 66 -12.98 4.26 7.30
CA GLY A 66 -14.40 4.22 7.68
C GLY A 66 -15.12 5.56 7.48
N VAL A 67 -14.46 6.67 7.84
CA VAL A 67 -15.00 8.02 7.58
C VAL A 67 -15.10 8.31 6.08
N ALA A 68 -14.08 7.91 5.29
CA ALA A 68 -14.09 8.07 3.85
C ALA A 68 -15.18 7.21 3.20
N ALA A 69 -15.39 5.98 3.68
CA ALA A 69 -16.45 5.08 3.22
C ALA A 69 -17.83 5.74 3.31
N GLY A 70 -18.14 6.34 4.47
CA GLY A 70 -19.41 7.04 4.68
C GLY A 70 -19.54 8.40 3.98
N ALA A 71 -18.43 8.93 3.42
CA ALA A 71 -18.42 10.22 2.74
C ALA A 71 -18.47 10.10 1.21
N THR A 72 -18.22 8.92 0.64
CA THR A 72 -18.06 8.63 -0.79
C THR A 72 -18.91 7.44 -1.20
N THR A 73 -19.09 7.22 -2.51
CA THR A 73 -19.96 6.18 -3.05
C THR A 73 -19.25 5.21 -3.99
N THR A 74 -18.20 5.66 -4.68
CA THR A 74 -17.48 4.88 -5.69
C THR A 74 -15.99 4.78 -5.42
N LEU A 75 -15.44 5.70 -4.62
CA LEU A 75 -14.02 5.77 -4.28
C LEU A 75 -13.59 4.52 -3.53
N ARG A 76 -12.56 3.83 -4.05
CA ARG A 76 -11.95 2.70 -3.35
C ARG A 76 -11.13 3.17 -2.15
N LEU A 77 -10.97 2.29 -1.19
CA LEU A 77 -10.43 2.59 0.14
C LEU A 77 -9.27 1.65 0.43
N GLY A 78 -8.05 2.16 0.49
CA GLY A 78 -6.84 1.36 0.61
C GLY A 78 -6.01 1.67 1.85
N GLY A 79 -5.58 0.64 2.58
CA GLY A 79 -4.41 0.75 3.46
C GLY A 79 -3.16 0.64 2.59
N ARG A 80 -2.25 1.63 2.63
CA ARG A 80 -1.04 1.57 1.83
C ARG A 80 0.21 1.83 2.64
N VAL A 81 0.71 0.79 3.28
CA VAL A 81 0.16 -0.55 3.50
C VAL A 81 0.02 -0.78 4.99
N PHE A 82 -0.87 -1.67 5.42
CA PHE A 82 -0.90 -2.10 6.82
C PHE A 82 0.37 -2.86 7.16
N CYS A 83 1.04 -2.49 8.25
CA CYS A 83 2.17 -3.23 8.79
C CYS A 83 1.63 -4.42 9.60
N VAL A 84 1.92 -5.63 9.17
CA VAL A 84 1.39 -6.85 9.84
C VAL A 84 1.81 -6.98 11.31
N ASP A 85 2.88 -6.30 11.73
CA ASP A 85 3.34 -6.32 13.11
C ASP A 85 2.56 -5.39 14.04
N TYR A 86 1.82 -4.42 13.48
CA TYR A 86 1.05 -3.45 14.26
C TYR A 86 -0.36 -3.93 14.58
N HIS A 87 -0.78 -5.08 14.02
CA HIS A 87 -2.14 -5.59 14.12
C HIS A 87 -2.19 -7.03 14.62
N VAL A 88 -3.23 -7.36 15.38
CA VAL A 88 -3.61 -8.73 15.64
C VAL A 88 -4.28 -9.28 14.36
N PRO A 89 -3.76 -10.34 13.72
CA PRO A 89 -4.20 -10.77 12.39
C PRO A 89 -5.71 -11.03 12.27
N ALA A 90 -6.30 -11.74 13.23
CA ALA A 90 -7.74 -12.03 13.24
C ALA A 90 -8.61 -10.77 13.40
N VAL A 91 -8.11 -9.78 14.16
CA VAL A 91 -8.80 -8.48 14.33
C VAL A 91 -8.75 -7.71 13.02
N LEU A 92 -7.56 -7.60 12.40
CA LEU A 92 -7.41 -6.94 11.12
C LEU A 92 -8.30 -7.56 10.03
N ALA A 93 -8.38 -8.91 9.99
CA ALA A 93 -9.24 -9.62 9.05
C ALA A 93 -10.71 -9.21 9.21
N LYS A 94 -11.20 -9.23 10.45
CA LYS A 94 -12.58 -8.82 10.76
C LYS A 94 -12.86 -7.36 10.42
N GLU A 95 -11.93 -6.45 10.73
CA GLU A 95 -12.07 -5.03 10.46
C GLU A 95 -12.10 -4.75 8.96
N MET A 96 -11.25 -5.42 8.18
CA MET A 96 -11.23 -5.29 6.72
C MET A 96 -12.50 -5.84 6.08
N ALA A 97 -13.00 -7.00 6.52
CA ALA A 97 -14.27 -7.56 6.06
C ALA A 97 -15.45 -6.65 6.42
N THR A 98 -15.43 -6.06 7.61
CA THR A 98 -16.45 -5.09 8.05
C THR A 98 -16.41 -3.83 7.19
N LEU A 99 -15.24 -3.28 6.94
CA LEU A 99 -15.09 -2.10 6.09
C LEU A 99 -15.53 -2.38 4.65
N ASP A 100 -15.22 -3.57 4.13
CA ASP A 100 -15.64 -3.99 2.80
C ASP A 100 -17.18 -4.09 2.72
N LEU A 101 -17.81 -4.70 3.72
CA LEU A 101 -19.26 -4.79 3.81
C LEU A 101 -19.92 -3.40 3.89
N LEU A 102 -19.41 -2.52 4.77
CA LEU A 102 -19.99 -1.19 5.01
C LEU A 102 -19.67 -0.17 3.90
N SER A 103 -18.77 -0.50 3.01
CA SER A 103 -18.41 0.30 1.84
C SER A 103 -18.95 -0.26 0.53
N ASP A 104 -19.81 -1.29 0.55
CA ASP A 104 -20.34 -1.95 -0.64
C ASP A 104 -19.22 -2.47 -1.57
N GLY A 105 -18.20 -3.13 -1.00
CA GLY A 105 -17.13 -3.80 -1.74
C GLY A 105 -16.10 -2.86 -2.36
N ARG A 106 -15.71 -1.78 -1.66
CA ARG A 106 -14.73 -0.80 -2.16
C ARG A 106 -13.34 -0.90 -1.52
N VAL A 107 -13.06 -1.90 -0.71
CA VAL A 107 -11.78 -2.05 -0.03
C VAL A 107 -10.69 -2.59 -0.97
N GLU A 108 -9.48 -2.08 -0.83
CA GLU A 108 -8.22 -2.66 -1.32
C GLU A 108 -7.30 -2.90 -0.10
N LEU A 109 -6.98 -4.16 0.18
CA LEU A 109 -6.20 -4.54 1.36
C LEU A 109 -4.70 -4.53 1.06
N GLY A 110 -3.99 -3.51 1.49
CA GLY A 110 -2.54 -3.44 1.35
C GLY A 110 -1.80 -4.00 2.58
N LEU A 111 -0.86 -4.91 2.36
CA LEU A 111 -0.04 -5.52 3.40
C LEU A 111 1.45 -5.26 3.19
N GLY A 112 2.19 -5.08 4.30
CA GLY A 112 3.63 -4.93 4.31
C GLY A 112 4.27 -5.54 5.55
N ALA A 113 5.53 -5.94 5.41
CA ALA A 113 6.30 -6.61 6.46
C ALA A 113 6.95 -5.62 7.47
N GLY A 114 6.65 -4.33 7.39
CA GLY A 114 7.29 -3.31 8.23
C GLY A 114 8.73 -2.98 7.81
N TRP A 115 9.18 -1.76 8.12
CA TRP A 115 10.51 -1.31 7.71
C TRP A 115 11.16 -0.31 8.68
N ASN A 116 10.40 0.36 9.53
CA ASN A 116 10.88 1.48 10.35
C ASN A 116 11.16 1.05 11.80
N PRO A 117 12.42 0.71 12.17
CA PRO A 117 12.75 0.24 13.52
C PRO A 117 12.41 1.27 14.61
N VAL A 118 12.41 2.56 14.28
CA VAL A 118 12.10 3.62 15.25
C VAL A 118 10.64 3.57 15.70
N GLU A 119 9.72 3.23 14.80
CA GLU A 119 8.30 3.05 15.17
C GLU A 119 8.10 1.83 16.04
N TYR A 120 8.77 0.71 15.71
CA TYR A 120 8.71 -0.50 16.53
C TYR A 120 9.20 -0.25 17.96
N GLU A 121 10.36 0.37 18.11
CA GLU A 121 10.92 0.72 19.40
C GLU A 121 9.97 1.60 20.20
N ALA A 122 9.46 2.66 19.61
CA ALA A 122 8.57 3.61 20.29
C ALA A 122 7.21 3.01 20.69
N MET A 123 6.73 2.02 19.95
CA MET A 123 5.50 1.26 20.27
C MET A 123 5.76 0.06 21.20
N GLY A 124 7.00 -0.18 21.60
CA GLY A 124 7.37 -1.34 22.43
C GLY A 124 7.31 -2.68 21.68
N LEU A 125 7.40 -2.66 20.35
CA LEU A 125 7.38 -3.85 19.52
C LEU A 125 8.81 -4.32 19.19
N THR A 126 9.00 -5.63 19.06
CA THR A 126 10.27 -6.19 18.62
C THR A 126 10.42 -6.06 17.11
N PHE A 127 11.49 -5.38 16.67
CA PHE A 127 11.86 -5.32 15.26
C PHE A 127 12.71 -6.55 14.90
N HIS A 128 12.04 -7.62 14.48
CA HIS A 128 12.69 -8.85 14.02
C HIS A 128 13.49 -8.62 12.74
N ASP A 129 14.30 -9.58 12.33
CA ASP A 129 14.99 -9.55 11.05
C ASP A 129 14.01 -9.60 9.86
N ALA A 130 14.48 -9.19 8.69
CA ALA A 130 13.62 -9.12 7.51
C ALA A 130 13.05 -10.50 7.07
N PRO A 131 13.81 -11.62 7.13
CA PRO A 131 13.27 -12.94 6.87
C PRO A 131 12.09 -13.33 7.74
N GLN A 132 12.15 -13.05 9.04
CA GLN A 132 11.07 -13.35 10.00
C GLN A 132 9.85 -12.48 9.75
N ARG A 133 10.02 -11.15 9.56
CA ARG A 133 8.91 -10.24 9.27
C ARG A 133 8.19 -10.61 7.97
N VAL A 134 8.93 -11.01 6.93
CA VAL A 134 8.35 -11.47 5.66
C VAL A 134 7.63 -12.81 5.83
N ALA A 135 8.16 -13.74 6.64
CA ALA A 135 7.48 -14.99 6.94
C ALA A 135 6.15 -14.73 7.67
N LYS A 136 6.16 -13.86 8.67
CA LYS A 136 4.93 -13.43 9.37
C LYS A 136 3.91 -12.82 8.40
N MET A 137 4.33 -11.94 7.48
CA MET A 137 3.42 -11.36 6.49
C MET A 137 2.73 -12.44 5.64
N VAL A 138 3.43 -13.49 5.26
CA VAL A 138 2.85 -14.60 4.48
C VAL A 138 1.84 -15.38 5.31
N GLU A 139 2.13 -15.67 6.57
CA GLU A 139 1.21 -16.36 7.46
C GLU A 139 -0.05 -15.51 7.76
N VAL A 140 0.13 -14.21 8.00
CA VAL A 140 -0.98 -13.26 8.17
C VAL A 140 -1.87 -13.23 6.92
N LEU A 141 -1.27 -13.18 5.73
CA LEU A 141 -2.03 -13.25 4.47
C LEU A 141 -2.88 -14.52 4.38
N GLY A 142 -2.32 -15.68 4.76
CA GLY A 142 -3.04 -16.94 4.81
C GLY A 142 -4.23 -16.90 5.77
N LEU A 143 -4.03 -16.35 6.97
CA LEU A 143 -5.10 -16.19 7.97
C LEU A 143 -6.20 -15.25 7.47
N LEU A 144 -5.85 -14.13 6.85
CA LEU A 144 -6.83 -13.20 6.27
C LEU A 144 -7.69 -13.88 5.21
N ARG A 145 -7.10 -14.66 4.32
CA ARG A 145 -7.84 -15.42 3.30
C ARG A 145 -8.76 -16.48 3.92
N ALA A 146 -8.27 -17.19 4.94
CA ALA A 146 -9.09 -18.15 5.68
C ALA A 146 -10.30 -17.48 6.35
N HIS A 147 -10.09 -16.28 6.94
CA HIS A 147 -11.19 -15.50 7.50
C HIS A 147 -12.24 -15.10 6.45
N PHE A 148 -11.79 -14.73 5.24
CA PHE A 148 -12.68 -14.27 4.16
C PHE A 148 -13.40 -15.42 3.44
N SER A 149 -12.98 -16.67 3.62
CA SER A 149 -13.62 -17.84 2.97
C SER A 149 -15.01 -18.13 3.50
N GLY A 150 -15.28 -17.81 4.77
CA GLY A 150 -16.50 -18.17 5.47
C GLY A 150 -16.52 -19.60 6.00
N GLU A 151 -15.39 -20.28 5.95
CA GLU A 151 -15.20 -21.58 6.57
C GLU A 151 -14.68 -21.43 7.99
N GLU A 152 -14.75 -22.51 8.78
CA GLU A 152 -14.14 -22.52 10.11
C GLU A 152 -12.63 -22.42 9.99
N LEU A 153 -12.03 -21.48 10.72
CA LEU A 153 -10.60 -21.27 10.71
C LEU A 153 -9.88 -22.41 11.46
N ASP A 154 -8.82 -22.92 10.82
CA ASP A 154 -7.89 -23.90 11.38
C ASP A 154 -6.45 -23.52 10.93
N VAL A 155 -5.98 -22.36 11.38
CA VAL A 155 -4.67 -21.79 11.02
C VAL A 155 -3.70 -21.93 12.19
N HIS A 156 -2.63 -22.68 12.00
CA HIS A 156 -1.58 -22.95 12.97
C HIS A 156 -0.20 -22.62 12.41
N GLY A 157 0.11 -21.30 12.34
CA GLY A 157 1.43 -20.82 11.91
C GLY A 157 2.37 -20.56 13.11
N VAL A 158 3.61 -20.26 12.80
CA VAL A 158 4.62 -19.83 13.79
C VAL A 158 4.33 -18.39 14.26
N HIS A 159 3.82 -17.56 13.37
CA HIS A 159 3.60 -16.13 13.59
C HIS A 159 2.10 -15.73 13.60
N ALA A 160 1.23 -16.57 13.06
CA ALA A 160 -0.20 -16.29 13.02
C ALA A 160 -0.99 -17.58 13.29
N THR A 161 -1.84 -17.53 14.30
CA THR A 161 -2.70 -18.65 14.71
C THR A 161 -4.12 -18.15 14.92
N ALA A 162 -5.10 -18.89 14.37
CA ALA A 162 -6.53 -18.68 14.62
C ALA A 162 -7.29 -19.96 14.30
N ALA A 163 -8.07 -20.48 15.24
CA ALA A 163 -8.83 -21.70 15.06
C ALA A 163 -10.15 -21.65 15.84
N GLY A 164 -11.10 -22.49 15.43
CA GLY A 164 -12.34 -22.75 16.16
C GLY A 164 -13.40 -21.63 16.03
N TYR A 165 -13.35 -20.80 14.98
CA TYR A 165 -14.40 -19.84 14.67
C TYR A 165 -14.56 -19.62 13.16
N ILE A 166 -15.74 -19.17 12.76
CA ILE A 166 -16.02 -18.77 11.38
C ILE A 166 -15.79 -17.26 11.24
N GLY A 167 -15.03 -16.86 10.21
CA GLY A 167 -14.74 -15.45 9.91
C GLY A 167 -15.99 -14.69 9.47
N LEU A 168 -16.51 -13.81 10.32
CA LEU A 168 -17.69 -12.97 10.05
C LEU A 168 -17.44 -11.52 10.48
N PRO A 169 -18.01 -10.51 9.75
CA PRO A 169 -18.80 -10.68 8.52
C PRO A 169 -17.96 -11.17 7.36
N LEU A 170 -18.60 -11.72 6.34
CA LEU A 170 -17.93 -11.98 5.08
C LEU A 170 -17.79 -10.66 4.29
N PRO A 171 -16.69 -10.45 3.56
CA PRO A 171 -16.58 -9.32 2.65
C PRO A 171 -17.59 -9.41 1.50
N VAL A 172 -17.96 -8.28 0.91
CA VAL A 172 -18.78 -8.25 -0.32
C VAL A 172 -18.00 -8.75 -1.51
N GLN A 173 -16.73 -8.36 -1.61
CA GLN A 173 -15.86 -8.77 -2.70
C GLN A 173 -15.46 -10.24 -2.57
N ARG A 174 -15.52 -10.99 -3.67
CA ARG A 174 -15.21 -12.43 -3.69
C ARG A 174 -14.04 -12.74 -4.63
N PRO A 175 -13.16 -13.67 -4.27
CA PRO A 175 -13.12 -14.46 -3.01
C PRO A 175 -12.70 -13.63 -1.79
N HIS A 176 -12.12 -12.46 -1.98
CA HIS A 176 -11.68 -11.49 -0.96
C HIS A 176 -11.53 -10.10 -1.58
N PRO A 177 -11.44 -9.02 -0.80
CA PRO A 177 -11.00 -7.71 -1.30
C PRO A 177 -9.65 -7.83 -2.01
N PRO A 178 -9.40 -7.07 -3.09
CA PRO A 178 -8.11 -7.11 -3.76
C PRO A 178 -6.95 -6.88 -2.78
N ILE A 179 -5.97 -7.77 -2.83
CA ILE A 179 -4.81 -7.76 -1.93
C ILE A 179 -3.65 -7.08 -2.63
N MET A 180 -3.10 -6.04 -2.00
CA MET A 180 -1.86 -5.40 -2.39
C MET A 180 -0.73 -5.87 -1.47
N ILE A 181 0.44 -6.17 -2.02
CA ILE A 181 1.66 -6.37 -1.23
C ILE A 181 2.70 -5.36 -1.67
N GLY A 182 3.17 -4.54 -0.72
CA GLY A 182 4.19 -3.54 -0.92
C GLY A 182 5.59 -4.06 -0.60
N GLY A 183 6.54 -3.81 -1.50
CA GLY A 183 7.92 -4.18 -1.27
C GLY A 183 8.91 -3.64 -2.31
N GLY A 184 10.21 -3.70 -1.98
CA GLY A 184 11.28 -3.22 -2.85
C GLY A 184 12.37 -4.25 -3.14
N ARG A 185 12.33 -5.42 -2.49
CA ARG A 185 13.34 -6.48 -2.65
C ARG A 185 12.75 -7.71 -3.35
N LYS A 186 13.61 -8.44 -4.06
CA LYS A 186 13.22 -9.58 -4.90
C LYS A 186 12.31 -10.59 -4.18
N ARG A 187 12.64 -10.97 -2.93
CA ARG A 187 11.84 -11.94 -2.17
C ARG A 187 10.39 -11.47 -1.98
N VAL A 188 10.18 -10.24 -1.52
CA VAL A 188 8.83 -9.71 -1.28
C VAL A 188 8.07 -9.52 -2.58
N LEU A 189 8.72 -8.98 -3.62
CA LEU A 189 8.10 -8.80 -4.94
C LEU A 189 7.73 -10.15 -5.60
N SER A 190 8.56 -11.19 -5.40
CA SER A 190 8.23 -12.53 -5.88
C SER A 190 7.07 -13.17 -5.10
N ILE A 191 6.92 -12.89 -3.81
CA ILE A 191 5.75 -13.29 -3.03
C ILE A 191 4.52 -12.51 -3.53
N ALA A 192 4.61 -11.20 -3.66
CA ALA A 192 3.54 -10.37 -4.18
C ALA A 192 3.05 -10.84 -5.56
N ALA A 193 3.97 -11.19 -6.45
CA ALA A 193 3.68 -11.70 -7.78
C ALA A 193 2.85 -13.01 -7.77
N ARG A 194 3.08 -13.87 -6.78
CA ARG A 194 2.35 -15.16 -6.64
C ARG A 194 1.05 -15.00 -5.86
N GLU A 195 1.03 -14.12 -4.88
CA GLU A 195 -0.01 -14.10 -3.85
C GLU A 195 -0.94 -12.88 -3.92
N ALA A 196 -0.51 -11.75 -4.46
CA ALA A 196 -1.31 -10.53 -4.45
C ALA A 196 -2.05 -10.29 -5.77
N ASP A 197 -3.03 -9.39 -5.75
CA ASP A 197 -3.70 -8.86 -6.94
C ASP A 197 -3.02 -7.59 -7.43
N ILE A 198 -2.39 -6.85 -6.50
CA ILE A 198 -1.69 -5.60 -6.75
C ILE A 198 -0.27 -5.72 -6.19
N VAL A 199 0.73 -5.53 -7.04
CA VAL A 199 2.13 -5.48 -6.64
C VAL A 199 2.58 -4.03 -6.54
N SER A 200 2.92 -3.58 -5.33
CA SER A 200 3.33 -2.19 -5.09
C SER A 200 4.86 -2.08 -4.94
N PHE A 201 5.48 -1.28 -5.80
CA PHE A 201 6.91 -1.01 -5.74
C PHE A 201 7.22 0.05 -4.70
N ALA A 202 7.80 -0.37 -3.57
CA ALA A 202 8.31 0.53 -2.55
C ALA A 202 9.79 0.86 -2.79
N ASN A 203 10.20 2.08 -2.39
CA ASN A 203 11.60 2.51 -2.45
C ASN A 203 12.25 2.38 -3.85
N VAL A 204 11.51 2.70 -4.90
CA VAL A 204 12.15 3.01 -6.18
C VAL A 204 12.92 4.30 -5.98
N PRO A 205 14.22 4.38 -6.32
CA PRO A 205 14.96 5.63 -6.24
C PRO A 205 14.21 6.73 -7.00
N VAL A 206 14.15 7.93 -6.42
CA VAL A 206 13.38 9.03 -7.04
C VAL A 206 14.18 9.69 -8.14
N ILE A 207 15.49 9.87 -7.91
CA ILE A 207 16.34 10.69 -8.79
C ILE A 207 17.81 10.25 -8.68
N ALA A 208 18.17 9.37 -7.76
CA ALA A 208 19.55 9.01 -7.53
C ALA A 208 19.93 7.75 -8.31
N ILE A 209 21.11 7.77 -8.90
CA ILE A 209 21.81 6.55 -9.28
C ILE A 209 22.09 5.77 -8.00
N ASP A 210 21.71 4.51 -7.97
CA ASP A 210 21.95 3.66 -6.81
C ASP A 210 23.44 3.28 -6.65
N ASP A 211 23.77 2.56 -5.57
CA ASP A 211 25.14 2.13 -5.27
C ASP A 211 25.78 1.28 -6.37
N GLN A 212 24.98 0.78 -7.32
CA GLN A 212 25.41 -0.02 -8.47
C GLN A 212 25.44 0.79 -9.77
N GLY A 213 25.24 2.09 -9.72
CA GLY A 213 25.23 2.97 -10.88
C GLY A 213 23.97 2.87 -11.75
N ARG A 214 22.84 2.36 -11.20
CA ARG A 214 21.57 2.18 -11.94
C ARG A 214 20.65 3.37 -11.77
N THR A 215 20.02 3.80 -12.86
CA THR A 215 18.99 4.83 -12.84
C THR A 215 17.68 4.32 -12.19
N PRO A 216 16.77 5.21 -11.75
CA PRO A 216 15.44 4.83 -11.26
C PRO A 216 14.68 3.93 -12.23
N HIS A 217 14.73 4.24 -13.53
CA HIS A 217 14.12 3.43 -14.59
C HIS A 217 14.70 2.01 -14.65
N GLN A 218 16.02 1.88 -14.62
CA GLN A 218 16.69 0.57 -14.62
C GLN A 218 16.32 -0.26 -13.40
N VAL A 219 16.24 0.34 -12.21
CA VAL A 219 15.79 -0.33 -10.98
C VAL A 219 14.33 -0.77 -11.09
N ALA A 220 13.46 0.08 -11.62
CA ALA A 220 12.06 -0.26 -11.81
C ALA A 220 11.89 -1.42 -12.81
N ARG A 221 12.62 -1.40 -13.92
CA ARG A 221 12.63 -2.49 -14.92
C ARG A 221 13.13 -3.81 -14.36
N GLU A 222 14.19 -3.79 -13.57
CA GLU A 222 14.71 -4.98 -12.91
C GLU A 222 13.65 -5.59 -11.98
N ARG A 223 12.99 -4.77 -11.16
CA ARG A 223 11.92 -5.21 -10.26
C ARG A 223 10.73 -5.78 -11.02
N LEU A 224 10.34 -5.14 -12.10
CA LEU A 224 9.30 -5.65 -12.99
C LEU A 224 9.68 -7.03 -13.54
N GLY A 225 10.92 -7.23 -13.93
CA GLY A 225 11.44 -8.53 -14.37
C GLY A 225 11.35 -9.60 -13.29
N TRP A 226 11.61 -9.27 -12.01
CA TRP A 226 11.40 -10.22 -10.91
C TRP A 226 9.93 -10.60 -10.72
N VAL A 227 9.03 -9.63 -10.87
CA VAL A 227 7.58 -9.87 -10.77
C VAL A 227 7.12 -10.75 -11.92
N GLN A 228 7.52 -10.43 -13.17
CA GLN A 228 7.19 -11.23 -14.36
C GLN A 228 7.65 -12.68 -14.23
N ALA A 229 8.92 -12.88 -13.84
CA ALA A 229 9.48 -14.21 -13.66
C ALA A 229 8.80 -15.02 -12.56
N ALA A 230 8.33 -14.37 -11.47
CA ALA A 230 7.68 -15.05 -10.36
C ALA A 230 6.19 -15.29 -10.58
N ALA A 231 5.53 -14.45 -11.37
CA ALA A 231 4.09 -14.54 -11.67
C ALA A 231 3.78 -15.55 -12.79
N GLY A 232 4.71 -15.72 -13.75
CA GLY A 232 4.42 -16.53 -14.95
C GLY A 232 3.17 -16.05 -15.68
N ASP A 233 2.27 -16.96 -16.03
CA ASP A 233 1.03 -16.66 -16.75
C ASP A 233 0.10 -15.69 -15.97
N ARG A 234 0.22 -15.67 -14.64
CA ARG A 234 -0.55 -14.79 -13.77
C ARG A 234 -0.20 -13.30 -13.94
N PHE A 235 0.96 -12.98 -14.55
CA PHE A 235 1.41 -11.60 -14.72
C PHE A 235 0.36 -10.72 -15.42
N ALA A 236 -0.34 -11.24 -16.41
CA ALA A 236 -1.38 -10.52 -17.14
C ALA A 236 -2.59 -10.12 -16.27
N SER A 237 -2.77 -10.76 -15.11
CA SER A 237 -3.84 -10.46 -14.15
C SER A 237 -3.43 -9.51 -13.04
N LEU A 238 -2.14 -9.19 -12.88
CA LEU A 238 -1.63 -8.32 -11.83
C LEU A 238 -1.81 -6.84 -12.18
N ASP A 239 -2.19 -6.06 -11.19
CA ASP A 239 -2.00 -4.61 -11.23
C ASP A 239 -0.60 -4.29 -10.67
N ILE A 240 0.14 -3.45 -11.37
CA ILE A 240 1.45 -2.96 -10.91
C ILE A 240 1.28 -1.52 -10.45
N GLU A 241 1.66 -1.26 -9.22
CA GLU A 241 1.54 0.05 -8.61
C GLU A 241 2.92 0.62 -8.26
N ALA A 242 3.09 1.90 -8.50
CA ALA A 242 4.25 2.66 -8.04
C ALA A 242 3.83 4.06 -7.60
N SER A 243 4.45 4.57 -6.53
CA SER A 243 4.29 5.96 -6.13
C SER A 243 5.33 6.83 -6.80
N PRO A 244 4.92 7.86 -7.52
CA PRO A 244 5.82 8.97 -7.82
C PRO A 244 6.05 9.76 -6.53
N TYR A 245 7.29 9.80 -6.04
CA TYR A 245 7.64 10.62 -4.88
C TYR A 245 7.70 12.10 -5.19
N PHE A 246 7.73 12.44 -6.47
CA PHE A 246 7.67 13.81 -6.97
C PHE A 246 6.82 13.85 -8.24
N LEU A 247 5.88 14.78 -8.29
CA LEU A 247 5.05 15.05 -9.46
C LEU A 247 4.96 16.55 -9.66
N SER A 248 5.23 17.00 -10.86
CA SER A 248 5.00 18.39 -11.28
C SER A 248 4.07 18.40 -12.49
N ILE A 249 2.99 19.17 -12.39
CA ILE A 249 2.10 19.43 -13.53
C ILE A 249 2.40 20.87 -13.95
N THR A 250 2.98 21.05 -15.13
CA THR A 250 3.46 22.34 -15.60
C THR A 250 3.49 22.41 -17.12
N ASP A 251 3.31 23.61 -17.65
CA ASP A 251 3.52 23.93 -19.06
C ASP A 251 4.99 24.27 -19.38
N ASP A 252 5.83 24.38 -18.34
CA ASP A 252 7.28 24.60 -18.47
C ASP A 252 8.07 23.44 -17.84
N PRO A 253 8.27 22.35 -18.58
CA PRO A 253 9.02 21.20 -18.09
C PRO A 253 10.49 21.51 -17.79
N THR A 254 11.11 22.50 -18.47
CA THR A 254 12.51 22.84 -18.24
C THR A 254 12.71 23.43 -16.86
N SER A 255 11.90 24.41 -16.46
CA SER A 255 11.95 24.97 -15.10
C SER A 255 11.62 23.94 -14.03
N ALA A 256 10.71 22.99 -14.31
CA ALA A 256 10.40 21.91 -13.38
C ALA A 256 11.59 20.97 -13.19
N VAL A 257 12.25 20.55 -14.26
CA VAL A 257 13.47 19.72 -14.22
C VAL A 257 14.58 20.42 -13.46
N ASP A 258 14.82 21.71 -13.74
CA ASP A 258 15.83 22.50 -13.03
C ASP A 258 15.55 22.60 -11.52
N ALA A 259 14.30 22.79 -11.14
CA ALA A 259 13.90 22.86 -9.74
C ALA A 259 14.13 21.51 -9.02
N VAL A 260 13.81 20.42 -9.67
CA VAL A 260 14.03 19.06 -9.15
C VAL A 260 15.53 18.75 -9.09
N SER A 261 16.28 19.05 -10.13
CA SER A 261 17.74 18.89 -10.19
C SER A 261 18.42 19.61 -9.03
N LYS A 262 18.07 20.87 -8.78
CA LYS A 262 18.58 21.65 -7.64
C LYS A 262 18.19 21.05 -6.29
N ARG A 263 16.93 20.64 -6.14
CA ARG A 263 16.41 20.08 -4.88
C ARG A 263 17.11 18.80 -4.46
N PHE A 264 17.44 17.95 -5.41
CA PHE A 264 18.02 16.62 -5.17
C PHE A 264 19.49 16.52 -5.54
N ASN A 265 20.09 17.63 -5.99
CA ASN A 265 21.48 17.68 -6.47
C ASN A 265 21.76 16.59 -7.53
N ALA A 266 20.83 16.42 -8.46
CA ALA A 266 20.88 15.42 -9.51
C ALA A 266 21.01 16.09 -10.90
N PRO A 267 21.74 15.51 -11.86
CA PRO A 267 21.80 16.00 -13.23
C PRO A 267 20.40 15.98 -13.90
N PRO A 268 20.11 16.96 -14.79
CA PRO A 268 18.80 17.01 -15.47
C PRO A 268 18.40 15.77 -16.25
N ASP A 269 19.37 15.08 -16.86
CA ASP A 269 19.16 13.83 -17.59
C ASP A 269 18.70 12.68 -16.69
N ILE A 270 19.18 12.64 -15.44
CA ILE A 270 18.71 11.67 -14.44
C ILE A 270 17.28 12.00 -13.94
N VAL A 271 16.90 13.28 -13.97
CA VAL A 271 15.54 13.70 -13.58
C VAL A 271 14.52 13.30 -14.65
N LEU A 272 14.94 13.21 -15.90
CA LEU A 272 14.09 12.88 -17.06
C LEU A 272 14.01 11.39 -17.37
N ASP A 273 14.90 10.56 -16.83
CA ASP A 273 14.92 9.10 -16.99
C ASP A 273 13.92 8.42 -16.07
#